data_7bef9e410ad93c7c3a5dbd2d03c5fa6e
#
_entry.id   7bef9e410ad93c7c3a5dbd2d03c5fa6e
#
_cell.length_a   1.000
_cell.length_b   1.000
_cell.length_c   1.000
_cell.angle_alpha   90.00
_cell.angle_beta   90.00
_cell.angle_gamma   90.00
#
_symmetry.space_group_name_H-M   'P 1'
#
loop_
_entity.id
_entity.type
_entity.pdbx_description
1 polymer ?
#
loop_
_entity_poly.entity_id
_entity_poly.type
_entity_poly.pdbx_seq_one_letter_code
_entity_poly.pdbx_strand_id
1 'polypeptide(L)' 'MKDVKRLSDYLNNLYELHARIAFDVCVAQANGDLNLYNSLYSELVMLNGRIENTKMDLKEALNKLGDNDNE' A
#
# COMPACT_ATOMS: atom_id res chain seq x y z
N MET A 1 19.54 6.50 -2.07
CA MET A 1 19.60 5.06 -2.34
C MET A 1 18.91 4.23 -1.28
N LYS A 2 19.33 4.38 -0.02
CA LYS A 2 18.68 3.65 1.08
C LYS A 2 17.20 3.94 1.19
N ASP A 3 16.81 5.20 1.00
CA ASP A 3 15.40 5.59 1.12
C ASP A 3 14.55 5.01 -0.01
N VAL A 4 15.08 4.97 -1.22
CA VAL A 4 14.36 4.41 -2.37
C VAL A 4 14.13 2.92 -2.15
N LYS A 5 15.17 2.19 -1.73
CA LYS A 5 15.03 0.74 -1.49
C LYS A 5 14.08 0.46 -0.34
N ARG A 6 14.22 1.19 0.76
CA ARG A 6 13.36 1.02 1.93
C ARG A 6 11.90 1.28 1.59
N LEU A 7 11.63 2.36 0.86
CA LEU A 7 10.27 2.71 0.47
C LEU A 7 9.69 1.70 -0.53
N SER A 8 10.52 1.21 -1.46
CA SER A 8 10.09 0.19 -2.41
C SER A 8 9.73 -1.11 -1.70
N ASP A 9 10.56 -1.53 -0.75
CA ASP A 9 10.30 -2.75 0.01
C ASP A 9 9.03 -2.59 0.85
N TYR A 10 8.87 -1.44 1.49
CA TYR A 10 7.67 -1.15 2.28
C TYR A 10 6.43 -1.16 1.40
N LEU A 11 6.51 -0.54 0.21
CA LEU A 11 5.39 -0.50 -0.71
C LEU A 11 5.00 -1.91 -1.17
N ASN A 12 5.98 -2.76 -1.46
CA ASN A 12 5.71 -4.15 -1.83
C ASN A 12 5.00 -4.89 -0.70
N ASN A 13 5.41 -4.65 0.54
CA ASN A 13 4.75 -5.26 1.70
C ASN A 13 3.30 -4.79 1.83
N LEU A 14 3.05 -3.51 1.55
CA LEU A 14 1.69 -2.97 1.58
C LEU A 14 0.83 -3.60 0.49
N TYR A 15 1.37 -3.81 -0.71
CA TYR A 15 0.63 -4.48 -1.78
C TYR A 15 0.31 -5.93 -1.44
N GLU A 16 1.24 -6.64 -0.81
CA GLU A 16 0.98 -8.01 -0.39
C GLU A 16 -0.13 -8.05 0.66
N LEU A 17 -0.09 -7.15 1.62
CA LEU A 17 -1.13 -7.05 2.65
C LEU A 17 -2.47 -6.67 2.02
N HIS A 18 -2.45 -5.75 1.07
CA HIS A 18 -3.66 -5.33 0.34
C HIS A 18 -4.30 -6.53 -0.35
N ALA A 19 -3.51 -7.34 -1.05
CA ALA A 19 -4.03 -8.51 -1.76
C ALA A 19 -4.64 -9.51 -0.80
N ARG A 20 -4.02 -9.70 0.38
CA ARG A 20 -4.51 -10.63 1.39
C ARG A 20 -5.84 -10.16 1.98
N ILE A 21 -5.93 -8.88 2.32
CA ILE A 21 -7.16 -8.31 2.88
C ILE A 21 -8.27 -8.32 1.81
N ALA A 22 -7.94 -7.99 0.57
CA ALA A 22 -8.91 -8.02 -0.53
C ALA A 22 -9.50 -9.42 -0.72
N PHE A 23 -8.67 -10.45 -0.60
CA PHE A 23 -9.15 -11.83 -0.66
C PHE A 23 -10.12 -12.12 0.49
N ASP A 24 -9.75 -11.70 1.70
CA ASP A 24 -10.59 -11.92 2.87
C ASP A 24 -11.92 -11.18 2.76
N VAL A 25 -11.93 -9.98 2.16
CA VAL A 25 -13.15 -9.24 1.88
C VAL A 25 -14.08 -10.05 0.97
N CYS A 26 -13.53 -10.65 -0.08
CA CYS A 26 -14.31 -11.46 -1.01
C CYS A 26 -14.89 -12.69 -0.31
N VAL A 27 -14.12 -13.33 0.57
CA VAL A 27 -14.59 -14.49 1.33
C VAL A 27 -15.72 -14.10 2.27
N ALA A 28 -15.56 -12.98 2.99
CA ALA A 28 -16.60 -12.49 3.91
C ALA A 28 -17.89 -12.17 3.15
N GLN A 29 -17.77 -11.56 1.98
CA GLN A 29 -18.91 -11.24 1.14
C GLN A 29 -19.62 -12.52 0.67
N ALA A 30 -18.85 -13.51 0.22
CA ALA A 30 -19.40 -14.79 -0.24
C ALA A 30 -20.13 -15.54 0.89
N ASN A 31 -19.65 -15.39 2.13
CA ASN A 31 -20.25 -16.03 3.30
C ASN A 31 -21.41 -15.23 3.89
N GLY A 32 -21.66 -14.02 3.39
CA GLY A 32 -22.73 -13.15 3.91
C GLY A 32 -22.41 -12.54 5.27
N ASP A 33 -21.13 -12.52 5.66
CA ASP A 33 -20.71 -11.96 6.95
C ASP A 33 -20.48 -10.45 6.80
N LEU A 34 -21.57 -9.69 6.96
CA LEU A 34 -21.54 -8.25 6.72
C LEU A 34 -20.66 -7.48 7.72
N ASN A 35 -20.63 -7.94 8.98
CA ASN A 35 -19.80 -7.29 10.00
C ASN A 35 -18.33 -7.44 9.66
N LEU A 36 -17.90 -8.64 9.31
CA LEU A 36 -16.52 -8.90 8.93
C LEU A 36 -16.17 -8.16 7.63
N TYR A 37 -17.09 -8.19 6.66
CA TYR A 37 -16.91 -7.48 5.39
C TYR A 37 -16.65 -6.00 5.63
N ASN A 38 -17.48 -5.35 6.46
CA ASN A 38 -17.33 -3.92 6.75
C ASN A 38 -16.02 -3.61 7.44
N SER A 39 -15.61 -4.44 8.41
CA SER A 39 -14.36 -4.25 9.13
C SER A 39 -13.15 -4.37 8.19
N LEU A 40 -13.13 -5.40 7.35
CA LEU A 40 -12.05 -5.64 6.42
C LEU A 40 -11.99 -4.56 5.33
N TYR A 41 -13.16 -4.12 4.88
CA TYR A 41 -13.24 -3.06 3.87
C TYR A 41 -12.66 -1.75 4.41
N SER A 42 -12.95 -1.44 5.68
CA SER A 42 -12.38 -0.24 6.32
C SER A 42 -10.87 -0.32 6.40
N GLU A 43 -10.32 -1.49 6.73
CA GLU A 43 -8.87 -1.69 6.74
C GLU A 43 -8.29 -1.51 5.34
N LEU A 44 -8.98 -2.00 4.32
CA LEU A 44 -8.55 -1.87 2.94
C LEU A 44 -8.46 -0.40 2.52
N VAL A 45 -9.46 0.41 2.90
CA VAL A 45 -9.47 1.84 2.60
C VAL A 45 -8.29 2.55 3.27
N MET A 46 -8.04 2.24 4.54
CA MET A 46 -6.89 2.81 5.26
C MET A 46 -5.58 2.41 4.61
N LEU A 47 -5.47 1.16 4.20
CA LEU A 47 -4.27 0.66 3.54
C LEU A 47 -4.02 1.33 2.19
N ASN A 48 -5.09 1.59 1.43
CA ASN A 48 -4.99 2.34 0.19
C ASN A 48 -4.39 3.73 0.41
N GLY A 49 -4.79 4.39 1.50
CA GLY A 49 -4.21 5.69 1.86
C GLY A 49 -2.71 5.60 2.12
N ARG A 50 -2.28 4.56 2.84
CA ARG A 50 -0.86 4.34 3.10
C ARG A 50 -0.08 4.05 1.82
N ILE A 51 -0.67 3.26 0.93
CA ILE A 51 -0.06 2.95 -0.36
C ILE A 51 0.16 4.23 -1.16
N GLU A 52 -0.86 5.08 -1.25
CA GLU A 52 -0.76 6.33 -2.00
C GLU A 52 0.29 7.26 -1.41
N ASN A 53 0.32 7.39 -0.08
CA ASN A 53 1.32 8.22 0.59
C ASN A 53 2.73 7.68 0.36
N THR A 54 2.91 6.37 0.41
CA THR A 54 4.22 5.76 0.18
C THR A 54 4.67 5.95 -1.27
N LYS A 55 3.74 5.84 -2.22
CA LYS A 55 4.04 6.11 -3.62
C LYS A 55 4.54 7.55 -3.83
N MET A 56 3.90 8.50 -3.17
CA MET A 56 4.31 9.90 -3.23
C MET A 56 5.70 10.10 -2.64
N ASP A 57 5.96 9.49 -1.50
CA ASP A 57 7.28 9.56 -0.86
C ASP A 57 8.36 8.95 -1.74
N LEU A 58 8.05 7.81 -2.38
CA LEU A 58 8.98 7.15 -3.28
C LEU A 58 9.27 8.01 -4.50
N LYS A 59 8.23 8.61 -5.07
CA LYS A 59 8.37 9.50 -6.22
C LYS A 59 9.27 10.69 -5.86
N GLU A 60 9.06 11.27 -4.69
CA GLU A 60 9.87 12.39 -4.22
C GLU A 60 11.33 11.97 -4.02
N ALA A 61 11.58 10.80 -3.44
CA ALA A 61 12.91 10.27 -3.26
C ALA A 61 13.61 10.04 -4.59
N LEU A 62 12.90 9.52 -5.58
CA LEU A 62 13.44 9.32 -6.92
C LEU A 62 13.76 10.64 -7.61
N ASN A 63 12.92 11.65 -7.44
CA ASN A 63 13.16 12.98 -8.00
C ASN A 63 14.41 13.61 -7.40
N LYS A 64 14.61 13.45 -6.10
CA LYS A 64 15.81 13.98 -5.44
C LYS A 64 17.08 13.32 -5.98
N LEU A 65 16.99 12.03 -6.26
CA LEU A 65 18.11 11.28 -6.81
C LEU A 65 18.45 11.79 -8.21
N GLY A 66 17.44 12.02 -9.04
CA GLY A 66 17.63 12.57 -10.38
C GLY A 66 18.23 13.96 -10.35
N ASP A 67 17.79 14.81 -9.42
CA ASP A 67 18.32 16.16 -9.26
C ASP A 67 19.80 16.12 -8.89
N ASN A 68 20.17 15.20 -7.99
CA ASN A 68 21.57 15.03 -7.58
C ASN A 68 22.45 14.57 -8.74
N ASP A 69 21.92 13.70 -9.58
CA ASP A 69 22.65 13.16 -10.73
C ASP A 69 22.92 14.25 -11.78
N ASN A 70 22.08 15.26 -11.84
CA ASN A 70 22.21 16.34 -12.82
C ASN A 70 23.22 17.42 -12.39
N GLU A 71 23.67 17.39 -11.19
CA GLU A 71 24.69 18.30 -10.70
C GLU A 71 26.10 17.78 -10.99
#